data_666809527a9c864baa9abf670abbcd96
#
_entry.id   666809527a9c864baa9abf670abbcd96
#
_cell.length_a   1.000
_cell.length_b   1.000
_cell.length_c   1.000
_cell.angle_alpha   90.00
_cell.angle_beta   90.00
_cell.angle_gamma   90.00
#
_symmetry.space_group_name_H-M   'P 1'
#
loop_
_entity.id
_entity.type
_entity.pdbx_description
1 polymer ?
#
loop_
_entity_poly.entity_id
_entity_poly.type
_entity_poly.pdbx_seq_one_letter_code
_entity_poly.pdbx_strand_id
1 'polypeptide(L)'
;MYSPAVLDHFKNPRNAGELPGATATVEVSNPACGDIMQLAVRVAEGRIAEARFKTRGCVTAIACGSLLTELMRGKTLDEARRITYQQVSEALGGLPPATVHGSQLACDALAAVLARLA
;
A
#
# COMPACT_ATOMS: atom_id res chain seq x y z
N MET A 1 7.55 3.30 -19.30
CA MET A 1 8.80 2.91 -18.64
C MET A 1 8.73 3.21 -17.15
N TYR A 2 9.26 2.31 -16.36
CA TYR A 2 9.18 2.47 -14.90
C TYR A 2 10.42 3.19 -14.37
N SER A 3 10.22 4.02 -13.32
CA SER A 3 11.31 4.71 -12.65
C SER A 3 12.22 3.70 -11.91
N PRO A 4 13.46 4.09 -11.57
CA PRO A 4 14.31 3.25 -10.73
C PRO A 4 13.65 2.91 -9.38
N ALA A 5 12.88 3.82 -8.80
CA ALA A 5 12.19 3.58 -7.54
C ALA A 5 11.12 2.49 -7.69
N VAL A 6 10.34 2.53 -8.77
CA VAL A 6 9.35 1.49 -9.05
C VAL A 6 10.03 0.13 -9.20
N LEU A 7 11.10 0.07 -9.97
CA LEU A 7 11.81 -1.19 -10.20
C LEU A 7 12.43 -1.73 -8.91
N ASP A 8 12.96 -0.86 -8.06
CA ASP A 8 13.53 -1.27 -6.78
C ASP A 8 12.45 -1.86 -5.87
N HIS A 9 11.34 -1.18 -5.72
CA HIS A 9 10.23 -1.69 -4.89
C HIS A 9 9.63 -2.97 -5.46
N PHE A 10 9.60 -3.12 -6.78
CA PHE A 10 9.12 -4.34 -7.40
C PHE A 10 10.07 -5.52 -7.17
N LYS A 11 11.37 -5.30 -7.35
CA LYS A 11 12.38 -6.36 -7.19
C LYS A 11 12.62 -6.73 -5.74
N ASN A 12 12.51 -5.75 -4.84
CA ASN A 12 12.77 -5.92 -3.42
C ASN A 12 11.59 -5.37 -2.62
N PRO A 13 10.41 -6.01 -2.69
CA PRO A 13 9.24 -5.49 -1.98
C PRO A 13 9.48 -5.46 -0.48
N ARG A 14 9.18 -4.32 0.13
CA ARG A 14 9.27 -4.16 1.58
C ARG A 14 7.95 -4.60 2.21
N ASN A 15 8.06 -5.33 3.31
CA ASN A 15 6.89 -5.74 4.08
C ASN A 15 5.88 -6.58 3.29
N ALA A 16 6.37 -7.38 2.33
CA ALA A 16 5.52 -8.31 1.60
C ALA A 16 5.27 -9.56 2.45
N GLY A 17 4.06 -10.09 2.38
CA GLY A 17 3.69 -11.33 3.06
C GLY A 17 2.53 -11.16 4.01
N GLU A 18 2.32 -12.18 4.85
CA GLU A 18 1.25 -12.18 5.83
C GLU A 18 1.73 -11.58 7.15
N LEU A 19 0.78 -11.11 7.95
CA LEU A 19 1.05 -10.54 9.27
C LEU A 19 0.27 -11.31 10.33
N PRO A 20 0.90 -12.30 10.97
CA PRO A 20 0.24 -13.01 12.06
C PRO A 20 -0.08 -12.04 13.21
N GLY A 21 -1.26 -12.18 13.79
CA GLY A 21 -1.68 -11.30 14.87
C GLY A 21 -2.06 -9.89 14.42
N ALA A 22 -2.43 -9.71 13.17
CA ALA A 22 -2.84 -8.42 12.65
C ALA A 22 -4.05 -7.88 13.41
N THR A 23 -4.06 -6.57 13.67
CA THR A 23 -5.22 -5.89 14.24
C THR A 23 -6.36 -5.84 13.24
N ALA A 24 -6.02 -5.63 11.97
CA ALA A 24 -6.99 -5.61 10.88
C ALA A 24 -6.33 -6.08 9.59
N THR A 25 -7.10 -6.78 8.76
CA THR A 25 -6.69 -7.22 7.44
C THR A 25 -7.84 -6.96 6.48
N VAL A 26 -7.52 -6.37 5.33
CA VAL A 26 -8.52 -6.10 4.28
C VAL A 26 -8.00 -6.58 2.94
N GLU A 27 -8.91 -6.81 2.03
CA GLU A 27 -8.58 -7.12 0.65
C GLU A 27 -9.44 -6.23 -0.24
N VAL A 28 -8.78 -5.57 -1.19
CA VAL A 28 -9.46 -4.72 -2.17
C VAL A 28 -9.05 -5.13 -3.57
N SER A 29 -9.90 -4.83 -4.52
CA SER A 29 -9.62 -5.11 -5.93
C SER A 29 -9.96 -3.91 -6.79
N ASN A 30 -9.25 -3.80 -7.92
CA ASN A 30 -9.57 -2.81 -8.94
C ASN A 30 -10.26 -3.55 -10.09
N PRO A 31 -11.57 -3.37 -10.28
CA PRO A 31 -12.28 -4.09 -11.33
C PRO A 31 -11.82 -3.73 -12.74
N ALA A 32 -11.22 -2.56 -12.92
CA ALA A 32 -10.77 -2.13 -14.25
C ALA A 32 -9.55 -2.93 -14.72
N CYS A 33 -8.66 -3.32 -13.82
CA CYS A 33 -7.44 -4.07 -14.17
C CYS A 33 -7.35 -5.46 -13.54
N GLY A 34 -8.28 -5.80 -12.65
CA GLY A 34 -8.28 -7.11 -11.99
C GLY A 34 -7.24 -7.29 -10.90
N ASP A 35 -6.50 -6.25 -10.58
CA ASP A 35 -5.49 -6.32 -9.52
C ASP A 35 -6.16 -6.43 -8.15
N ILE A 36 -5.54 -7.21 -7.26
CA ILE A 36 -6.04 -7.44 -5.90
C ILE A 36 -4.91 -7.12 -4.93
N MET A 37 -5.24 -6.41 -3.85
CA MET A 37 -4.28 -6.12 -2.78
C MET A 37 -4.86 -6.46 -1.43
N GLN A 38 -4.12 -7.25 -0.65
CA GLN A 38 -4.40 -7.50 0.74
C GLN A 38 -3.48 -6.61 1.58
N LEU A 39 -4.03 -5.94 2.57
CA LEU A 39 -3.26 -5.11 3.48
C LEU A 39 -3.59 -5.48 4.92
N ALA A 40 -2.57 -5.77 5.70
CA ALA A 40 -2.70 -6.14 7.11
C ALA A 40 -1.88 -5.18 7.95
N VAL A 41 -2.44 -4.75 9.08
CA VAL A 41 -1.74 -3.84 9.99
C VAL A 41 -1.85 -4.35 11.42
N ARG A 42 -0.81 -4.05 12.21
CA ARG A 42 -0.83 -4.22 13.66
C ARG A 42 -0.68 -2.85 14.29
N VAL A 43 -1.62 -2.51 15.15
CA VAL A 43 -1.64 -1.21 15.83
C VAL A 43 -1.20 -1.42 17.27
N ALA A 44 -0.30 -0.57 17.74
CA ALA A 44 0.16 -0.56 19.12
C ALA A 44 0.35 0.89 19.55
N GLU A 45 -0.18 1.23 20.72
CA GLU A 45 -0.02 2.57 21.30
C GLU A 45 -0.50 3.69 20.37
N GLY A 46 -1.58 3.44 19.63
CA GLY A 46 -2.17 4.43 18.72
C GLY A 46 -1.41 4.63 17.42
N ARG A 47 -0.41 3.79 17.14
CA ARG A 47 0.39 3.87 15.93
C ARG A 47 0.39 2.56 15.16
N ILE A 48 0.63 2.64 13.87
CA ILE A 48 0.80 1.46 13.03
C ILE A 48 2.19 0.92 13.30
N ALA A 49 2.26 -0.14 14.13
CA ALA A 49 3.53 -0.73 14.50
C ALA A 49 4.11 -1.57 13.35
N GLU A 50 3.25 -2.21 12.57
CA GLU A 50 3.67 -3.01 11.45
C GLU A 50 2.57 -3.02 10.39
N ALA A 51 2.97 -3.05 9.11
CA ALA A 51 2.07 -3.19 7.98
C ALA A 51 2.69 -4.17 7.00
N ARG A 52 1.86 -5.06 6.44
CA ARG A 52 2.30 -6.00 5.41
C ARG A 52 1.27 -6.06 4.31
N PHE A 53 1.73 -6.36 3.11
CA PHE A 53 0.84 -6.46 1.97
C PHE A 53 1.11 -7.72 1.16
N LYS A 54 0.07 -8.16 0.47
CA LYS A 54 0.17 -9.18 -0.58
C LYS A 54 -0.65 -8.65 -1.74
N THR A 55 -0.09 -8.71 -2.94
CA THR A 55 -0.84 -8.27 -4.10
C THR A 55 -0.69 -9.24 -5.26
N ARG A 56 -1.74 -9.35 -6.02
CA ARG A 56 -1.74 -10.03 -7.30
C ARG A 56 -2.03 -8.98 -8.34
N GLY A 57 -1.04 -8.66 -9.16
CA GLY A 57 -1.21 -7.58 -10.12
C GLY A 57 0.07 -7.22 -10.83
N CYS A 58 0.07 -6.03 -11.41
CA CYS A 58 1.18 -5.54 -12.22
C CYS A 58 2.34 -5.05 -11.36
N VAL A 59 3.45 -4.75 -12.02
CA VAL A 59 4.66 -4.20 -11.40
C VAL A 59 4.33 -2.98 -10.55
N THR A 60 3.49 -2.08 -11.07
CA THR A 60 3.12 -0.85 -10.37
C THR A 60 2.33 -1.15 -9.09
N ALA A 61 1.40 -2.10 -9.12
CA ALA A 61 0.62 -2.46 -7.94
C ALA A 61 1.54 -2.99 -6.82
N ILE A 62 2.49 -3.83 -7.17
CA ILE A 62 3.46 -4.36 -6.19
C ILE A 62 4.31 -3.23 -5.62
N ALA A 63 4.83 -2.34 -6.47
CA ALA A 63 5.65 -1.22 -6.02
C ALA A 63 4.86 -0.28 -5.12
N CYS A 64 3.61 0.01 -5.46
CA CYS A 64 2.77 0.89 -4.65
C CYS A 64 2.45 0.27 -3.28
N GLY A 65 2.16 -1.02 -3.23
CA GLY A 65 1.94 -1.71 -1.95
C GLY A 65 3.18 -1.66 -1.07
N SER A 66 4.34 -1.94 -1.65
CA SER A 66 5.62 -1.88 -0.95
C SER A 66 5.87 -0.49 -0.37
N LEU A 67 5.75 0.55 -1.18
CA LEU A 67 5.96 1.91 -0.71
C LEU A 67 4.92 2.31 0.34
N LEU A 68 3.65 1.98 0.12
CA LEU A 68 2.59 2.33 1.05
C LEU A 68 2.89 1.78 2.45
N THR A 69 3.30 0.52 2.56
CA THR A 69 3.61 -0.07 3.86
C THR A 69 4.76 0.66 4.55
N GLU A 70 5.75 1.12 3.80
CA GLU A 70 6.82 1.93 4.37
C GLU A 70 6.30 3.27 4.90
N LEU A 71 5.41 3.91 4.14
CA LEU A 71 4.84 5.19 4.56
C LEU A 71 3.95 5.05 5.80
N MET A 72 3.29 3.92 5.95
CA MET A 72 2.36 3.69 7.06
C MET A 72 3.06 3.41 8.39
N ARG A 73 4.18 2.73 8.36
CA ARG A 73 4.82 2.27 9.59
C ARG A 73 5.24 3.44 10.46
N GLY A 74 4.90 3.36 11.74
CA GLY A 74 5.22 4.38 12.73
C GLY A 74 4.26 5.55 12.76
N LYS A 75 3.31 5.63 11.84
CA LYS A 75 2.35 6.73 11.80
C LYS A 75 1.17 6.45 12.72
N THR A 76 0.58 7.53 13.26
CA THR A 76 -0.71 7.43 13.89
C THR A 76 -1.78 7.18 12.83
N LEU A 77 -2.97 6.76 13.27
CA LEU A 77 -4.08 6.55 12.32
C LEU A 77 -4.45 7.85 11.60
N ASP A 78 -4.41 8.99 12.30
CA ASP A 78 -4.70 10.28 11.67
C ASP A 78 -3.65 10.65 10.64
N GLU A 79 -2.38 10.42 10.93
CA GLU A 79 -1.30 10.67 9.97
C GLU A 79 -1.44 9.76 8.75
N ALA A 80 -1.79 8.50 8.96
CA ALA A 80 -1.98 7.57 7.86
C ALA A 80 -3.15 7.98 6.95
N ARG A 81 -4.21 8.55 7.51
CA ARG A 81 -5.35 9.04 6.71
C ARG A 81 -4.97 10.14 5.73
N ARG A 82 -3.85 10.81 5.95
CA ARG A 82 -3.38 11.90 5.10
C ARG A 82 -2.53 11.44 3.93
N ILE A 83 -2.21 10.16 3.85
CA ILE A 83 -1.46 9.61 2.73
C ILE A 83 -2.35 9.61 1.50
N THR A 84 -1.88 10.23 0.41
CA THR A 84 -2.62 10.33 -0.84
C THR A 84 -1.96 9.51 -1.93
N TYR A 85 -2.73 9.20 -2.97
CA TYR A 85 -2.16 8.49 -4.12
C TYR A 85 -1.12 9.34 -4.85
N GLN A 86 -1.22 10.67 -4.77
CA GLN A 86 -0.19 11.55 -5.32
C GLN A 86 1.13 11.36 -4.58
N GLN A 87 1.10 11.27 -3.25
CA GLN A 87 2.31 11.02 -2.46
C GLN A 87 2.96 9.70 -2.84
N VAL A 88 2.17 8.66 -3.02
CA VAL A 88 2.68 7.35 -3.43
C VAL A 88 3.33 7.46 -4.81
N SER A 89 2.64 8.10 -5.75
CA SER A 89 3.16 8.28 -7.11
C SER A 89 4.46 9.09 -7.12
N GLU A 90 4.49 10.21 -6.41
CA GLU A 90 5.68 11.07 -6.36
C GLU A 90 6.87 10.37 -5.73
N ALA A 91 6.65 9.63 -4.65
CA ALA A 91 7.72 8.89 -3.99
C ALA A 91 8.30 7.79 -4.88
N LEU A 92 7.54 7.32 -5.84
CA LEU A 92 8.00 6.35 -6.83
C LEU A 92 8.58 7.01 -8.10
N GLY A 93 8.78 8.34 -8.06
CA GLY A 93 9.35 9.05 -9.19
C GLY A 93 8.34 9.44 -10.27
N GLY A 94 7.04 9.38 -9.93
CA GLY A 94 5.95 9.63 -10.86
C GLY A 94 5.54 8.36 -11.59
N LEU A 95 4.25 8.13 -11.71
CA LEU A 95 3.71 6.98 -12.43
C LEU A 95 3.14 7.44 -13.77
N PRO A 96 3.41 6.71 -14.86
CA PRO A 96 2.74 7.00 -16.13
C PRO A 96 1.22 6.94 -15.95
N PRO A 97 0.45 7.76 -16.68
CA PRO A 97 -1.01 7.79 -16.52
C PRO A 97 -1.68 6.42 -16.64
N ALA A 98 -1.14 5.56 -17.50
CA ALA A 98 -1.69 4.22 -17.71
C ALA A 98 -1.50 3.29 -16.51
N THR A 99 -0.63 3.63 -15.56
CA THR A 99 -0.29 2.77 -14.42
C THR A 99 -0.70 3.37 -13.07
N VAL A 100 -1.43 4.49 -13.08
CA VAL A 100 -1.86 5.16 -11.85
C VAL A 100 -2.79 4.29 -11.00
N HIS A 101 -3.40 3.27 -11.59
CA HIS A 101 -4.30 2.35 -10.88
C HIS A 101 -3.64 1.67 -9.68
N GLY A 102 -2.34 1.41 -9.75
CA GLY A 102 -1.62 0.81 -8.62
C GLY A 102 -1.62 1.69 -7.39
N SER A 103 -1.42 3.00 -7.55
CA SER A 103 -1.45 3.93 -6.43
C SER A 103 -2.87 4.10 -5.89
N GLN A 104 -3.88 4.06 -6.76
CA GLN A 104 -5.28 4.11 -6.33
C GLN A 104 -5.65 2.86 -5.54
N LEU A 105 -5.25 1.68 -6.02
CA LEU A 105 -5.51 0.42 -5.33
C LEU A 105 -4.88 0.41 -3.94
N ALA A 106 -3.63 0.87 -3.83
CA ALA A 106 -2.95 0.96 -2.55
C ALA A 106 -3.69 1.88 -1.57
N CYS A 107 -4.14 3.03 -2.05
CA CYS A 107 -4.87 3.98 -1.20
C CYS A 107 -6.28 3.47 -0.86
N ASP A 108 -6.92 2.71 -1.75
CA ASP A 108 -8.18 2.06 -1.43
C ASP A 108 -7.99 1.03 -0.32
N ALA A 109 -6.90 0.27 -0.36
CA ALA A 109 -6.58 -0.67 0.71
C ALA A 109 -6.33 0.06 2.04
N LEU A 110 -5.61 1.17 2.00
CA LEU A 110 -5.37 2.00 3.18
C LEU A 110 -6.68 2.49 3.77
N ALA A 111 -7.57 3.05 2.94
CA ALA A 111 -8.86 3.55 3.40
C ALA A 111 -9.69 2.42 4.02
N ALA A 112 -9.68 1.24 3.41
CA ALA A 112 -10.44 0.10 3.91
C ALA A 112 -9.91 -0.38 5.26
N VAL A 113 -8.60 -0.45 5.45
CA VAL A 113 -8.03 -0.91 6.72
C VAL A 113 -8.25 0.12 7.82
N LEU A 114 -8.15 1.41 7.51
CA LEU A 114 -8.42 2.46 8.49
C LEU A 114 -9.88 2.47 8.92
N ALA A 115 -10.80 2.18 7.99
CA ALA A 115 -12.22 2.06 8.33
C ALA A 115 -12.47 0.90 9.30
N ARG A 116 -11.74 -0.18 9.18
CA ARG A 116 -11.82 -1.31 10.11
C ARG A 116 -11.32 -0.97 11.51
N LEU A 117 -10.37 -0.04 11.60
CA LEU A 117 -9.75 0.36 12.86
C LEU A 117 -10.53 1.48 13.58
N ALA A 118 -11.46 2.10 12.89
CA ALA A 118 -12.25 3.20 13.44
C ALA A 118 -13.31 2.72 14.45
#